data_c339e624b4960c3556524a28985e5dc2
#
_entry.id   c339e624b4960c3556524a28985e5dc2
#
_cell.length_a   1.000
_cell.length_b   1.000
_cell.length_c   1.000
_cell.angle_alpha   90.00
_cell.angle_beta   90.00
_cell.angle_gamma   90.00
#
_symmetry.space_group_name_H-M   'P 1'
#
loop_
_entity.id
_entity.type
_entity.pdbx_description
1 polymer ?
#
loop_
_entity_poly.entity_id
_entity_poly.type
_entity_poly.pdbx_seq_one_letter_code
_entity_poly.pdbx_strand_id
1 'polypeptide(L)'
;MDFWLRSATLQIGGNRYSMDDLAFDFEVPFEDSDELTTATVNAYNLSANTRNSIKKGDPVIINAGYEGDLGVIFVGQVSGLSHKHSSTEWTTKITATEALDQWLTAQVNKTYTKSIKAKAMVQDLLNIFGIEVGTFELAIDKEYPRGRVCKGKLKDVLKEIVVSDCKSRFLIRCGKIIINNPTDGVNKGYLLSPETGLLRTDEEKVVIEVETDLDTKKTTEEKDEEAQTKKRNSLLNYHLGPADIIRIQ
;
A
#
# COMPACT_ATOMS: atom_id res chain seq x y z
N MET A 1 -6.81 -23.77 6.61
CA MET A 1 -7.52 -22.53 7.02
C MET A 1 -8.99 -22.77 6.78
N ASP A 2 -9.83 -22.60 7.78
CA ASP A 2 -11.26 -22.73 7.60
C ASP A 2 -11.81 -21.34 7.25
N PHE A 3 -12.17 -21.12 5.99
CA PHE A 3 -12.74 -19.87 5.50
C PHE A 3 -14.23 -19.74 5.87
N TRP A 4 -14.53 -19.90 7.15
CA TRP A 4 -15.87 -19.91 7.69
C TRP A 4 -16.11 -18.68 8.56
N LEU A 5 -17.28 -18.08 8.49
CA LEU A 5 -17.67 -16.89 9.23
C LEU A 5 -16.69 -15.71 9.05
N ARG A 6 -16.97 -14.89 8.05
CA ARG A 6 -16.23 -13.64 7.84
C ARG A 6 -16.34 -12.75 9.07
N SER A 7 -15.22 -12.20 9.49
CA SER A 7 -15.15 -11.29 10.62
C SER A 7 -14.28 -10.09 10.28
N ALA A 8 -14.69 -8.92 10.76
CA ALA A 8 -13.89 -7.71 10.64
C ALA A 8 -14.09 -6.81 11.85
N THR A 9 -13.05 -6.03 12.16
CA THR A 9 -13.12 -4.97 13.15
C THR A 9 -12.60 -3.68 12.54
N LEU A 10 -13.31 -2.60 12.85
CA LEU A 10 -13.01 -1.24 12.44
C LEU A 10 -12.69 -0.42 13.69
N GLN A 11 -11.49 0.17 13.74
CA GLN A 11 -11.13 1.13 14.76
C GLN A 11 -11.01 2.51 14.11
N ILE A 12 -11.69 3.51 14.72
CA ILE A 12 -11.61 4.91 14.27
C ILE A 12 -11.42 5.78 15.51
N GLY A 13 -10.31 6.51 15.54
CA GLY A 13 -9.93 7.27 16.72
C GLY A 13 -9.77 6.33 17.93
N GLY A 14 -10.47 6.58 19.00
CA GLY A 14 -10.47 5.74 20.21
C GLY A 14 -11.53 4.64 20.24
N ASN A 15 -12.40 4.56 19.22
CA ASN A 15 -13.52 3.61 19.21
C ASN A 15 -13.23 2.40 18.34
N ARG A 16 -13.64 1.22 18.79
CA ARG A 16 -13.53 -0.04 18.05
C ARG A 16 -14.92 -0.65 17.86
N TYR A 17 -15.20 -1.09 16.65
CA TYR A 17 -16.46 -1.70 16.24
C TYR A 17 -16.17 -3.07 15.61
N SER A 18 -16.97 -4.08 15.97
CA SER A 18 -17.03 -5.36 15.26
C SER A 18 -18.18 -5.35 14.26
N MET A 19 -18.21 -6.32 13.35
CA MET A 19 -19.35 -6.50 12.42
C MET A 19 -20.65 -6.86 13.17
N ASP A 20 -20.55 -7.37 14.41
CA ASP A 20 -21.70 -7.67 15.27
C ASP A 20 -22.29 -6.39 15.89
N ASP A 21 -21.44 -5.39 16.15
CA ASP A 21 -21.84 -4.13 16.80
C ASP A 21 -22.31 -3.09 15.81
N LEU A 22 -21.76 -3.08 14.60
CA LEU A 22 -21.97 -2.06 13.58
C LEU A 22 -21.94 -2.67 12.18
N ALA A 23 -22.96 -2.41 11.38
CA ALA A 23 -22.93 -2.72 9.97
C ALA A 23 -21.95 -1.77 9.25
N PHE A 24 -20.94 -2.30 8.61
CA PHE A 24 -20.00 -1.55 7.76
C PHE A 24 -19.46 -2.43 6.63
N ASP A 25 -19.11 -1.79 5.54
CA ASP A 25 -18.31 -2.38 4.47
C ASP A 25 -17.03 -1.56 4.26
N PHE A 26 -16.06 -2.15 3.59
CA PHE A 26 -14.79 -1.49 3.30
C PHE A 26 -14.20 -1.98 1.99
N GLU A 27 -13.46 -1.10 1.36
CA GLU A 27 -12.64 -1.38 0.19
C GLU A 27 -11.24 -0.85 0.44
N VAL A 28 -10.23 -1.72 0.30
CA VAL A 28 -8.82 -1.38 0.47
C VAL A 28 -8.11 -1.80 -0.81
N PRO A 29 -7.85 -0.86 -1.75
CA PRO A 29 -7.06 -1.15 -2.93
C PRO A 29 -5.60 -1.35 -2.52
N PHE A 30 -5.01 -2.44 -2.93
CA PHE A 30 -3.58 -2.69 -2.78
C PHE A 30 -2.92 -2.55 -4.14
N GLU A 31 -2.06 -1.56 -4.27
CA GLU A 31 -1.30 -1.31 -5.49
C GLU A 31 0.20 -1.41 -5.21
N ASP A 32 0.95 -2.00 -6.14
CA ASP A 32 2.41 -2.00 -6.10
C ASP A 32 2.94 -0.66 -6.68
N SER A 33 2.58 0.41 -6.00
CA SER A 33 2.96 1.78 -6.38
C SER A 33 3.53 2.53 -5.18
N ASP A 34 4.20 3.64 -5.45
CA ASP A 34 4.68 4.58 -4.44
C ASP A 34 3.60 5.58 -3.98
N GLU A 35 2.38 5.42 -4.46
CA GLU A 35 1.24 6.20 -4.00
C GLU A 35 0.67 5.62 -2.70
N LEU A 36 0.02 6.48 -1.93
CA LEU A 36 -0.57 6.07 -0.66
C LEU A 36 -1.85 5.28 -0.91
N THR A 37 -1.96 4.11 -0.31
CA THR A 37 -3.20 3.35 -0.27
C THR A 37 -4.29 4.17 0.40
N THR A 38 -5.43 4.29 -0.27
CA THR A 38 -6.61 4.98 0.23
C THR A 38 -7.76 4.01 0.40
N ALA A 39 -8.09 3.67 1.65
CA ALA A 39 -9.22 2.83 1.98
C ALA A 39 -10.51 3.63 2.03
N THR A 40 -11.60 3.02 1.60
CA THR A 40 -12.97 3.54 1.78
C THR A 40 -13.72 2.63 2.75
N VAL A 41 -14.36 3.21 3.74
CA VAL A 41 -15.25 2.51 4.68
C VAL A 41 -16.62 3.19 4.66
N ASN A 42 -17.68 2.41 4.50
CA ASN A 42 -19.05 2.87 4.67
C ASN A 42 -19.60 2.28 5.97
N ALA A 43 -19.89 3.12 6.93
CA ALA A 43 -20.48 2.74 8.22
C ALA A 43 -21.94 3.16 8.25
N TYR A 44 -22.83 2.23 8.62
CA TYR A 44 -24.27 2.43 8.55
C TYR A 44 -24.85 2.75 9.94
N ASN A 45 -25.74 3.70 9.98
CA ASN A 45 -26.54 4.08 11.17
C ASN A 45 -25.71 4.43 12.42
N LEU A 46 -24.52 5.02 12.23
CA LEU A 46 -23.78 5.59 13.35
C LEU A 46 -24.61 6.64 14.10
N SER A 47 -24.51 6.68 15.42
CA SER A 47 -25.14 7.73 16.22
C SER A 47 -24.65 9.13 15.83
N ALA A 48 -25.48 10.15 16.05
CA ALA A 48 -25.09 11.54 15.78
C ALA A 48 -23.80 11.92 16.54
N ASN A 49 -23.68 11.49 17.79
CA ASN A 49 -22.49 11.76 18.62
C ASN A 49 -21.24 11.11 18.00
N THR A 50 -21.33 9.85 17.58
CA THR A 50 -20.23 9.14 16.94
C THR A 50 -19.84 9.78 15.62
N ARG A 51 -20.82 10.12 14.75
CA ARG A 51 -20.54 10.81 13.49
C ARG A 51 -19.80 12.13 13.69
N ASN A 52 -20.21 12.91 14.68
CA ASN A 52 -19.61 14.21 14.98
C ASN A 52 -18.26 14.12 15.70
N SER A 53 -17.95 12.98 16.32
CA SER A 53 -16.66 12.77 17.00
C SER A 53 -15.53 12.41 16.05
N ILE A 54 -15.84 11.81 14.88
CA ILE A 54 -14.84 11.44 13.88
C ILE A 54 -14.29 12.70 13.19
N LYS A 55 -12.97 12.86 13.19
CA LYS A 55 -12.28 14.01 12.61
C LYS A 55 -11.21 13.57 11.61
N LYS A 56 -10.88 14.49 10.70
CA LYS A 56 -9.71 14.32 9.83
C LYS A 56 -8.44 14.18 10.69
N GLY A 57 -7.60 13.21 10.35
CA GLY A 57 -6.39 12.86 11.09
C GLY A 57 -6.60 11.78 12.17
N ASP A 58 -7.83 11.40 12.49
CA ASP A 58 -8.08 10.30 13.42
C ASP A 58 -7.50 8.98 12.86
N PRO A 59 -6.86 8.15 13.71
CA PRO A 59 -6.32 6.88 13.28
C PRO A 59 -7.45 5.92 12.86
N VAL A 60 -7.20 5.19 11.77
CA VAL A 60 -8.09 4.14 11.25
C VAL A 60 -7.31 2.86 11.14
N ILE A 61 -7.83 1.79 11.74
CA ILE A 61 -7.28 0.44 11.63
C ILE A 61 -8.41 -0.50 11.20
N ILE A 62 -8.17 -1.26 10.13
CA ILE A 62 -9.11 -2.29 9.66
C ILE A 62 -8.43 -3.64 9.83
N ASN A 63 -9.06 -4.52 10.61
CA ASN A 63 -8.69 -5.92 10.65
C ASN A 63 -9.79 -6.72 9.99
N ALA A 64 -9.41 -7.69 9.18
CA ALA A 64 -10.37 -8.56 8.53
C ALA A 64 -9.80 -9.96 8.33
N GLY A 65 -10.71 -10.93 8.17
CA GLY A 65 -10.38 -12.33 8.03
C GLY A 65 -11.60 -13.20 8.31
N TYR A 66 -11.36 -14.26 9.04
CA TYR A 66 -12.39 -15.23 9.44
C TYR A 66 -12.35 -15.42 10.96
N GLU A 67 -13.40 -16.04 11.52
CA GLU A 67 -13.45 -16.30 12.96
C GLU A 67 -12.22 -17.09 13.42
N GLY A 68 -11.52 -16.55 14.39
CA GLY A 68 -10.27 -17.13 14.90
C GLY A 68 -8.99 -16.81 14.11
N ASP A 69 -9.11 -16.16 12.94
CA ASP A 69 -7.97 -15.79 12.09
C ASP A 69 -8.18 -14.38 11.46
N LEU A 70 -7.96 -13.36 12.29
CA LEU A 70 -8.09 -11.95 11.95
C LEU A 70 -6.72 -11.29 11.90
N GLY A 71 -6.47 -10.51 10.87
CA GLY A 71 -5.26 -9.71 10.74
C GLY A 71 -5.48 -8.29 10.24
N VAL A 72 -4.47 -7.47 10.43
CA VAL A 72 -4.48 -6.07 9.97
C VAL A 72 -4.36 -6.04 8.45
N ILE A 73 -5.33 -5.41 7.79
CA ILE A 73 -5.29 -5.17 6.35
C ILE A 73 -5.03 -3.71 6.00
N PHE A 74 -5.32 -2.78 6.93
CA PHE A 74 -5.10 -1.35 6.70
C PHE A 74 -4.79 -0.61 8.01
N VAL A 75 -3.83 0.30 7.94
CA VAL A 75 -3.51 1.27 9.00
C VAL A 75 -3.30 2.63 8.36
N GLY A 76 -4.08 3.61 8.76
CA GLY A 76 -4.01 4.95 8.20
C GLY A 76 -4.71 5.99 9.06
N GLN A 77 -5.03 7.12 8.46
CA GLN A 77 -5.72 8.25 9.10
C GLN A 77 -6.88 8.72 8.24
N VAL A 78 -7.94 9.23 8.87
CA VAL A 78 -9.09 9.83 8.17
C VAL A 78 -8.61 11.00 7.31
N SER A 79 -8.73 10.88 6.01
CA SER A 79 -8.44 11.94 5.03
C SER A 79 -9.70 12.67 4.56
N GLY A 80 -10.84 11.98 4.55
CA GLY A 80 -12.14 12.51 4.14
C GLY A 80 -13.30 11.89 4.91
N LEU A 81 -14.36 12.66 5.06
CA LEU A 81 -15.59 12.23 5.75
C LEU A 81 -16.80 12.81 5.04
N SER A 82 -17.80 11.99 4.78
CA SER A 82 -19.09 12.45 4.27
C SER A 82 -20.25 11.67 4.89
N HIS A 83 -21.35 12.35 5.13
CA HIS A 83 -22.56 11.75 5.68
C HIS A 83 -23.71 11.91 4.69
N LYS A 84 -24.40 10.84 4.42
CA LYS A 84 -25.60 10.83 3.57
C LYS A 84 -26.76 10.21 4.32
N HIS A 85 -27.90 10.89 4.30
CA HIS A 85 -29.16 10.34 4.77
C HIS A 85 -30.03 9.98 3.58
N SER A 86 -30.49 8.75 3.52
CA SER A 86 -31.36 8.25 2.47
C SER A 86 -32.54 7.53 3.11
N SER A 87 -33.74 8.11 3.02
CA SER A 87 -34.96 7.54 3.59
C SER A 87 -34.84 7.24 5.09
N THR A 88 -34.47 6.03 5.46
CA THR A 88 -34.40 5.56 6.85
C THR A 88 -32.96 5.29 7.33
N GLU A 89 -31.98 5.43 6.45
CA GLU A 89 -30.60 5.00 6.72
C GLU A 89 -29.60 6.16 6.64
N TRP A 90 -28.70 6.21 7.61
CA TRP A 90 -27.53 7.06 7.59
C TRP A 90 -26.32 6.28 7.13
N THR A 91 -25.69 6.70 6.03
CA THR A 91 -24.40 6.16 5.58
C THR A 91 -23.32 7.18 5.86
N THR A 92 -22.31 6.78 6.61
CA THR A 92 -21.09 7.57 6.82
C THR A 92 -19.97 6.98 6.00
N LYS A 93 -19.59 7.66 4.92
CA LYS A 93 -18.42 7.30 4.13
C LYS A 93 -17.19 7.94 4.73
N ILE A 94 -16.22 7.11 5.08
CA ILE A 94 -14.93 7.46 5.66
C ILE A 94 -13.87 7.09 4.64
N THR A 95 -13.08 8.07 4.22
CA THR A 95 -11.91 7.85 3.37
C THR A 95 -10.69 7.93 4.28
N ALA A 96 -9.85 6.92 4.29
CA ALA A 96 -8.64 6.86 5.10
C ALA A 96 -7.42 6.62 4.22
N THR A 97 -6.31 7.29 4.52
CA THR A 97 -5.07 7.21 3.74
C THR A 97 -3.91 6.84 4.65
N GLU A 98 -3.03 5.95 4.19
CA GLU A 98 -1.83 5.54 4.93
C GLU A 98 -0.86 6.70 5.12
N ALA A 99 -0.24 6.81 6.32
CA ALA A 99 0.88 7.72 6.66
C ALA A 99 0.77 9.15 6.10
N LEU A 100 -0.45 9.71 6.02
CA LEU A 100 -0.76 10.92 5.26
C LEU A 100 0.12 12.13 5.62
N ASP A 101 0.21 12.47 6.90
CA ASP A 101 0.86 13.71 7.32
C ASP A 101 2.37 13.68 7.10
N GLN A 102 3.06 12.68 7.61
CA GLN A 102 4.51 12.54 7.45
C GLN A 102 4.89 12.37 5.97
N TRP A 103 4.12 11.59 5.22
CA TRP A 103 4.36 11.37 3.79
C TRP A 103 4.26 12.64 2.96
N LEU A 104 3.27 13.48 3.25
CA LEU A 104 3.02 14.69 2.48
C LEU A 104 3.89 15.88 2.89
N THR A 105 4.22 15.98 4.18
CA THR A 105 4.79 17.21 4.75
C THR A 105 6.28 17.13 5.05
N ALA A 106 6.84 15.93 5.25
CA ALA A 106 8.26 15.78 5.58
C ALA A 106 9.16 16.36 4.50
N GLN A 107 10.08 17.21 4.94
CA GLN A 107 11.08 17.83 4.07
C GLN A 107 12.48 17.52 4.56
N VAL A 108 13.42 17.49 3.63
CA VAL A 108 14.84 17.33 3.91
C VAL A 108 15.65 18.46 3.29
N ASN A 109 16.69 18.87 4.02
CA ASN A 109 17.74 19.76 3.52
C ASN A 109 19.06 19.30 4.14
N LYS A 110 19.65 18.27 3.56
CA LYS A 110 20.85 17.61 4.08
C LYS A 110 21.87 17.41 2.98
N THR A 111 23.12 17.72 3.28
CA THR A 111 24.24 17.54 2.35
C THR A 111 25.21 16.53 2.91
N TYR A 112 25.51 15.51 2.14
CA TYR A 112 26.55 14.53 2.39
C TYR A 112 27.81 14.97 1.61
N THR A 113 28.85 15.41 2.31
CA THR A 113 30.04 16.02 1.69
C THR A 113 31.15 15.02 1.39
N LYS A 114 31.05 13.80 1.87
CA LYS A 114 32.04 12.73 1.67
C LYS A 114 31.40 11.60 0.87
N SER A 115 32.24 10.70 0.35
CA SER A 115 31.74 9.45 -0.24
C SER A 115 30.80 8.75 0.73
N ILE A 116 29.62 8.38 0.25
CA ILE A 116 28.60 7.69 1.02
C ILE A 116 27.89 6.65 0.13
N LYS A 117 27.52 5.52 0.72
CA LYS A 117 26.68 4.51 0.08
C LYS A 117 25.20 4.83 0.23
N ALA A 118 24.41 4.45 -0.77
CA ALA A 118 22.96 4.66 -0.78
C ALA A 118 22.29 4.08 0.47
N LYS A 119 22.69 2.88 0.89
CA LYS A 119 22.13 2.22 2.09
C LYS A 119 22.24 3.09 3.34
N ALA A 120 23.41 3.63 3.60
CA ALA A 120 23.63 4.49 4.77
C ALA A 120 22.85 5.81 4.68
N MET A 121 22.81 6.41 3.47
CA MET A 121 22.08 7.65 3.24
C MET A 121 20.57 7.46 3.38
N VAL A 122 19.99 6.40 2.79
CA VAL A 122 18.57 6.09 2.88
C VAL A 122 18.17 5.81 4.32
N GLN A 123 18.98 5.04 5.06
CA GLN A 123 18.69 4.76 6.48
C GLN A 123 18.67 6.03 7.33
N ASP A 124 19.59 6.95 7.11
CA ASP A 124 19.61 8.24 7.76
C ASP A 124 18.39 9.12 7.39
N LEU A 125 17.98 9.10 6.14
CA LEU A 125 16.77 9.81 5.68
C LEU A 125 15.47 9.19 6.22
N LEU A 126 15.39 7.88 6.33
CA LEU A 126 14.23 7.18 6.91
C LEU A 126 14.04 7.53 8.39
N ASN A 127 15.14 7.73 9.14
CA ASN A 127 15.04 8.19 10.52
C ASN A 127 14.40 9.58 10.65
N ILE A 128 14.60 10.45 9.64
CA ILE A 128 13.95 11.78 9.60
C ILE A 128 12.47 11.64 9.25
N PHE A 129 12.12 10.62 8.46
CA PHE A 129 10.75 10.42 7.99
C PHE A 129 9.77 10.13 9.12
N GLY A 130 10.21 9.39 10.14
CA GLY A 130 9.39 9.06 11.30
C GLY A 130 8.28 8.04 11.03
N ILE A 131 8.34 7.35 9.89
CA ILE A 131 7.47 6.22 9.55
C ILE A 131 8.20 4.92 9.86
N GLU A 132 7.50 3.96 10.43
CA GLU A 132 8.10 2.65 10.74
C GLU A 132 8.62 1.95 9.48
N VAL A 133 9.81 1.38 9.55
CA VAL A 133 10.43 0.62 8.46
C VAL A 133 10.20 -0.87 8.70
N GLY A 134 9.46 -1.52 7.79
CA GLY A 134 9.20 -2.96 7.85
C GLY A 134 10.34 -3.76 7.24
N THR A 135 10.66 -3.53 5.98
CA THR A 135 11.75 -4.21 5.25
C THR A 135 12.66 -3.16 4.63
N PHE A 136 13.97 -3.37 4.73
CA PHE A 136 14.96 -2.48 4.14
C PHE A 136 16.09 -3.26 3.48
N GLU A 137 15.97 -3.49 2.19
CA GLU A 137 16.96 -4.17 1.36
C GLU A 137 17.02 -3.49 -0.01
N LEU A 138 18.20 -2.98 -0.38
CA LEU A 138 18.42 -2.36 -1.67
C LEU A 138 18.92 -3.40 -2.69
N ALA A 139 18.37 -3.37 -3.90
CA ALA A 139 18.84 -4.21 -5.00
C ALA A 139 20.28 -3.85 -5.40
N ILE A 140 20.60 -2.55 -5.38
CA ILE A 140 21.94 -2.02 -5.68
C ILE A 140 22.29 -0.99 -4.59
N ASP A 141 23.41 -1.20 -3.88
CA ASP A 141 23.92 -0.21 -2.93
C ASP A 141 24.87 0.76 -3.66
N LYS A 142 24.29 1.72 -4.38
CA LYS A 142 25.03 2.71 -5.17
C LYS A 142 25.93 3.57 -4.29
N GLU A 143 27.18 3.78 -4.72
CA GLU A 143 28.11 4.71 -4.06
C GLU A 143 28.03 6.11 -4.72
N TYR A 144 28.04 7.14 -3.86
CA TYR A 144 28.14 8.54 -4.27
C TYR A 144 29.53 9.10 -3.86
N PRO A 145 30.55 8.99 -4.72
CA PRO A 145 31.95 9.33 -4.35
C PRO A 145 32.13 10.79 -3.97
N ARG A 146 31.32 11.68 -4.52
CA ARG A 146 31.36 13.14 -4.26
C ARG A 146 30.35 13.59 -3.21
N GLY A 147 29.67 12.63 -2.56
CA GLY A 147 28.51 12.92 -1.74
C GLY A 147 27.28 13.28 -2.55
N ARG A 148 26.22 13.78 -1.89
CA ARG A 148 24.96 14.17 -2.51
C ARG A 148 24.25 15.24 -1.70
N VAL A 149 23.58 16.15 -2.37
CA VAL A 149 22.64 17.11 -1.77
C VAL A 149 21.23 16.53 -1.84
N CYS A 150 20.61 16.38 -0.68
CA CYS A 150 19.24 15.95 -0.51
C CYS A 150 18.38 17.14 -0.07
N LYS A 151 17.58 17.72 -0.97
CA LYS A 151 16.76 18.89 -0.69
C LYS A 151 15.39 18.77 -1.33
N GLY A 152 14.35 19.07 -0.55
CA GLY A 152 12.97 19.06 -1.01
C GLY A 152 12.08 18.13 -0.19
N LYS A 153 10.99 17.62 -0.79
CA LYS A 153 10.13 16.65 -0.14
C LYS A 153 10.87 15.35 0.07
N LEU A 154 10.83 14.84 1.29
CA LEU A 154 11.62 13.67 1.69
C LEU A 154 11.22 12.42 0.87
N LYS A 155 9.92 12.24 0.58
CA LYS A 155 9.43 11.15 -0.26
C LYS A 155 10.06 11.15 -1.65
N ASP A 156 10.14 12.33 -2.28
CA ASP A 156 10.66 12.46 -3.65
C ASP A 156 12.17 12.16 -3.69
N VAL A 157 12.91 12.64 -2.68
CA VAL A 157 14.33 12.34 -2.51
C VAL A 157 14.57 10.87 -2.27
N LEU A 158 13.78 10.23 -1.39
CA LEU A 158 13.87 8.78 -1.14
C LEU A 158 13.53 7.98 -2.40
N LYS A 159 12.46 8.36 -3.11
CA LYS A 159 12.06 7.71 -4.36
C LYS A 159 13.18 7.78 -5.40
N GLU A 160 13.79 8.94 -5.59
CA GLU A 160 14.90 9.10 -6.53
C GLU A 160 16.08 8.20 -6.19
N ILE A 161 16.47 8.11 -4.90
CA ILE A 161 17.59 7.28 -4.47
C ILE A 161 17.23 5.79 -4.57
N VAL A 162 16.08 5.39 -4.04
CA VAL A 162 15.69 3.97 -3.91
C VAL A 162 15.27 3.40 -5.26
N VAL A 163 14.40 4.10 -5.99
CA VAL A 163 13.85 3.56 -7.25
C VAL A 163 14.77 3.85 -8.42
N SER A 164 15.16 5.13 -8.62
CA SER A 164 15.93 5.49 -9.82
C SER A 164 17.39 5.04 -9.73
N ASP A 165 18.04 5.25 -8.58
CA ASP A 165 19.47 4.97 -8.42
C ASP A 165 19.77 3.54 -8.00
N CYS A 166 19.00 3.01 -7.03
CA CYS A 166 19.23 1.66 -6.46
C CYS A 166 18.36 0.58 -7.09
N LYS A 167 17.47 0.92 -8.06
CA LYS A 167 16.59 -0.02 -8.77
C LYS A 167 15.77 -0.90 -7.83
N SER A 168 15.40 -0.35 -6.68
CA SER A 168 14.65 -1.03 -5.64
C SER A 168 13.20 -0.58 -5.64
N ARG A 169 12.30 -1.42 -5.13
CA ARG A 169 10.90 -1.07 -4.89
C ARG A 169 10.80 -0.20 -3.63
N PHE A 170 9.87 0.76 -3.65
CA PHE A 170 9.59 1.65 -2.52
C PHE A 170 8.08 1.80 -2.37
N LEU A 171 7.50 1.24 -1.31
CA LEU A 171 6.07 1.30 -1.04
C LEU A 171 5.78 1.41 0.46
N ILE A 172 4.53 1.76 0.80
CA ILE A 172 4.00 1.68 2.17
C ILE A 172 2.99 0.53 2.22
N ARG A 173 3.08 -0.27 3.27
CA ARG A 173 2.15 -1.38 3.53
C ARG A 173 1.83 -1.44 5.03
N CYS A 174 0.53 -1.33 5.37
CA CYS A 174 0.06 -1.34 6.76
C CYS A 174 0.80 -0.35 7.66
N GLY A 175 1.04 0.88 7.16
CA GLY A 175 1.71 1.95 7.91
C GLY A 175 3.24 1.80 8.01
N LYS A 176 3.86 0.83 7.32
CA LYS A 176 5.31 0.60 7.32
C LYS A 176 5.90 0.82 5.94
N ILE A 177 7.10 1.42 5.90
CA ILE A 177 7.86 1.55 4.66
C ILE A 177 8.50 0.20 4.33
N ILE A 178 8.35 -0.23 3.08
CA ILE A 178 8.98 -1.42 2.53
C ILE A 178 9.88 -1.00 1.38
N ILE A 179 11.15 -1.40 1.48
CA ILE A 179 12.16 -1.25 0.44
C ILE A 179 12.75 -2.62 0.18
N ASN A 180 12.57 -3.14 -1.02
CA ASN A 180 13.14 -4.43 -1.41
C ASN A 180 13.48 -4.47 -2.89
N ASN A 181 14.20 -5.53 -3.31
CA ASN A 181 14.43 -5.79 -4.71
C ASN A 181 13.10 -6.12 -5.40
N PRO A 182 12.77 -5.52 -6.57
CA PRO A 182 11.53 -5.80 -7.31
C PRO A 182 11.31 -7.28 -7.66
N THR A 183 12.39 -8.05 -7.82
CA THR A 183 12.34 -9.49 -8.07
C THR A 183 12.10 -10.34 -6.83
N ASP A 184 12.28 -9.74 -5.65
CA ASP A 184 12.11 -10.40 -4.37
C ASP A 184 10.80 -9.97 -3.72
N GLY A 185 9.90 -10.93 -3.46
CA GLY A 185 8.66 -10.67 -2.73
C GLY A 185 8.92 -10.39 -1.25
N VAL A 186 8.04 -9.60 -0.63
CA VAL A 186 8.06 -9.38 0.82
C VAL A 186 7.78 -10.70 1.54
N ASN A 187 6.74 -11.39 1.11
CA ASN A 187 6.44 -12.76 1.52
C ASN A 187 6.59 -13.69 0.32
N LYS A 188 7.18 -14.86 0.54
CA LYS A 188 7.41 -15.87 -0.49
C LYS A 188 6.76 -17.19 -0.08
N GLY A 189 6.18 -17.88 -1.05
CA GLY A 189 5.74 -19.26 -0.85
C GLY A 189 4.28 -19.43 -0.46
N TYR A 190 3.43 -18.40 -0.56
CA TYR A 190 1.99 -18.59 -0.43
C TYR A 190 1.47 -19.35 -1.67
N LEU A 191 0.78 -20.46 -1.42
CA LEU A 191 0.12 -21.25 -2.45
C LEU A 191 -1.36 -20.84 -2.52
N LEU A 192 -1.81 -20.35 -3.66
CA LEU A 192 -3.20 -20.05 -3.93
C LEU A 192 -3.80 -21.19 -4.77
N SER A 193 -4.66 -21.97 -4.18
CA SER A 193 -5.39 -23.10 -4.77
C SER A 193 -6.86 -23.02 -4.37
N PRO A 194 -7.76 -23.82 -4.96
CA PRO A 194 -9.16 -23.91 -4.52
C PRO A 194 -9.30 -24.21 -3.01
N GLU A 195 -8.39 -25.00 -2.44
CA GLU A 195 -8.39 -25.35 -1.01
C GLU A 195 -7.87 -24.21 -0.12
N THR A 196 -7.06 -23.28 -0.69
CA THR A 196 -6.53 -22.11 0.03
C THR A 196 -7.24 -20.82 -0.33
N GLY A 197 -8.41 -20.91 -0.97
CA GLY A 197 -9.29 -19.78 -1.19
C GLY A 197 -9.30 -19.18 -2.60
N LEU A 198 -8.69 -19.81 -3.60
CA LEU A 198 -8.83 -19.39 -4.99
C LEU A 198 -10.27 -19.60 -5.45
N LEU A 199 -10.95 -18.51 -5.89
CA LEU A 199 -12.34 -18.57 -6.32
C LEU A 199 -12.47 -18.73 -7.84
N ARG A 200 -11.72 -17.94 -8.61
CA ARG A 200 -11.83 -17.90 -10.07
C ARG A 200 -10.52 -17.47 -10.70
N THR A 201 -10.21 -18.07 -11.84
CA THR A 201 -9.09 -17.66 -12.68
C THR A 201 -9.68 -17.07 -13.99
N ASP A 202 -9.67 -15.75 -14.10
CA ASP A 202 -9.99 -15.09 -15.36
C ASP A 202 -8.67 -14.70 -16.06
N GLU A 203 -8.52 -15.13 -17.32
CA GLU A 203 -7.43 -14.67 -18.17
C GLU A 203 -7.91 -13.43 -18.94
N GLU A 204 -7.60 -12.25 -18.47
CA GLU A 204 -7.70 -11.04 -19.27
C GLU A 204 -6.38 -10.85 -20.02
N LYS A 205 -6.45 -10.88 -21.35
CA LYS A 205 -5.38 -10.33 -22.17
C LYS A 205 -5.47 -8.81 -22.12
N VAL A 206 -4.62 -8.18 -21.32
CA VAL A 206 -4.47 -6.73 -21.41
C VAL A 206 -3.62 -6.45 -22.66
N VAL A 207 -4.28 -6.00 -23.73
CA VAL A 207 -3.61 -5.43 -24.89
C VAL A 207 -3.20 -4.03 -24.48
N ILE A 208 -1.92 -3.83 -24.20
CA ILE A 208 -1.37 -2.48 -24.05
C ILE A 208 -1.23 -1.96 -25.48
N GLU A 209 -2.15 -1.07 -25.90
CA GLU A 209 -1.96 -0.26 -27.10
C GLU A 209 -0.81 0.70 -26.80
N VAL A 210 0.37 0.38 -27.31
CA VAL A 210 1.49 1.33 -27.37
C VAL A 210 1.18 2.28 -28.52
N GLU A 211 0.78 3.50 -28.22
CA GLU A 211 0.78 4.59 -29.21
C GLU A 211 2.22 4.80 -29.68
N THR A 212 2.54 4.22 -30.83
CA THR A 212 3.79 4.49 -31.53
C THR A 212 3.66 5.84 -32.23
N ASP A 213 4.26 6.87 -31.64
CA ASP A 213 4.56 8.12 -32.36
C ASP A 213 5.46 7.79 -33.56
N LEU A 214 4.86 7.92 -34.76
CA LEU A 214 5.51 7.75 -36.04
C LEU A 214 6.43 8.97 -36.32
N ASP A 215 7.60 9.01 -35.70
CA ASP A 215 8.75 9.75 -36.31
C ASP A 215 10.02 9.45 -35.51
N THR A 216 10.64 8.34 -35.82
CA THR A 216 12.11 8.20 -35.90
C THR A 216 12.49 6.74 -36.24
N LYS A 217 12.98 6.55 -37.46
CA LYS A 217 13.68 5.32 -37.84
C LYS A 217 14.92 5.12 -36.96
N LYS A 218 14.88 4.20 -36.03
CA LYS A 218 16.05 3.49 -35.51
C LYS A 218 15.66 2.07 -35.24
N THR A 219 16.18 1.18 -36.06
CA THR A 219 16.19 -0.25 -35.91
C THR A 219 16.95 -0.60 -34.64
N THR A 220 16.24 -1.04 -33.61
CA THR A 220 16.81 -1.81 -32.51
C THR A 220 15.79 -2.90 -32.21
N GLU A 221 16.18 -4.15 -32.43
CA GLU A 221 15.39 -5.32 -32.02
C GLU A 221 15.38 -5.36 -30.49
N GLU A 222 14.43 -4.69 -29.87
CA GLU A 222 14.07 -4.94 -28.48
C GLU A 222 13.06 -6.09 -28.48
N LYS A 223 13.44 -7.18 -27.87
CA LYS A 223 12.51 -8.26 -27.52
C LYS A 223 11.57 -7.70 -26.45
N ASP A 224 10.36 -7.34 -26.87
CA ASP A 224 9.26 -7.07 -25.95
C ASP A 224 8.96 -8.35 -25.17
N GLU A 225 9.45 -8.43 -23.94
CA GLU A 225 8.89 -9.34 -22.95
C GLU A 225 7.51 -8.79 -22.58
N GLU A 226 6.47 -9.30 -23.24
CA GLU A 226 5.08 -9.03 -22.88
C GLU A 226 4.87 -9.48 -21.44
N ALA A 227 4.79 -8.50 -20.54
CA ALA A 227 4.40 -8.75 -19.16
C ALA A 227 2.94 -9.22 -19.13
N GLN A 228 2.72 -10.52 -19.06
CA GLN A 228 1.38 -11.10 -18.95
C GLN A 228 0.79 -10.79 -17.57
N THR A 229 -0.13 -9.86 -17.51
CA THR A 229 -0.92 -9.59 -16.30
C THR A 229 -2.05 -10.59 -16.20
N LYS A 230 -2.12 -11.34 -15.10
CA LYS A 230 -3.20 -12.30 -14.82
C LYS A 230 -4.03 -11.82 -13.64
N LYS A 231 -5.34 -11.70 -13.84
CA LYS A 231 -6.29 -11.38 -12.77
C LYS A 231 -6.76 -12.66 -12.07
N ARG A 232 -6.76 -12.64 -10.76
CA ARG A 232 -7.22 -13.75 -9.93
C ARG A 232 -8.14 -13.24 -8.82
N ASN A 233 -9.19 -13.96 -8.53
CA ASN A 233 -10.11 -13.69 -7.44
C ASN A 233 -9.92 -14.76 -6.35
N SER A 234 -9.77 -14.32 -5.11
CA SER A 234 -9.64 -15.22 -3.97
C SER A 234 -10.54 -14.77 -2.82
N LEU A 235 -10.74 -15.66 -1.87
CA LEU A 235 -11.27 -15.30 -0.57
C LEU A 235 -10.32 -14.32 0.12
N LEU A 236 -10.86 -13.49 1.02
CA LEU A 236 -10.06 -12.53 1.76
C LEU A 236 -8.94 -13.24 2.52
N ASN A 237 -7.73 -12.76 2.33
CA ASN A 237 -6.55 -13.26 3.04
C ASN A 237 -5.64 -12.10 3.42
N TYR A 238 -5.61 -11.74 4.70
CA TYR A 238 -4.82 -10.62 5.21
C TYR A 238 -3.30 -10.83 5.14
N HIS A 239 -2.84 -12.08 4.95
CA HIS A 239 -1.43 -12.37 4.75
C HIS A 239 -0.92 -11.93 3.37
N LEU A 240 -1.84 -11.77 2.39
CA LEU A 240 -1.48 -11.34 1.05
C LEU A 240 -1.52 -9.82 0.94
N GLY A 241 -0.54 -9.25 0.29
CA GLY A 241 -0.48 -7.82 0.04
C GLY A 241 0.43 -7.47 -1.14
N PRO A 242 0.57 -6.16 -1.43
CA PRO A 242 1.42 -5.71 -2.53
C PRO A 242 2.83 -6.23 -2.37
N ALA A 243 3.47 -6.57 -3.48
CA ALA A 243 4.82 -7.10 -3.55
C ALA A 243 5.02 -8.51 -2.96
N ASP A 244 3.97 -9.27 -2.67
CA ASP A 244 4.11 -10.69 -2.31
C ASP A 244 4.26 -11.58 -3.55
N ILE A 245 5.03 -12.67 -3.45
CA ILE A 245 5.14 -13.69 -4.49
C ILE A 245 4.21 -14.85 -4.16
N ILE A 246 3.25 -15.08 -5.04
CA ILE A 246 2.21 -16.10 -4.91
C ILE A 246 2.43 -17.20 -5.95
N ARG A 247 2.40 -18.45 -5.52
CA ARG A 247 2.30 -19.60 -6.43
C ARG A 247 0.83 -19.96 -6.62
N ILE A 248 0.39 -20.09 -7.86
CA ILE A 248 -0.99 -20.49 -8.22
C ILE A 248 -0.95 -21.93 -8.70
N GLN A 249 -1.89 -22.75 -8.21
CA GLN A 249 -2.06 -24.14 -8.61
C GLN A 249 -3.43 -24.36 -9.23
#